data_12ea380504569a9a02bd2c5174a1eceb
#
_entry.id   12ea380504569a9a02bd2c5174a1eceb
#
_cell.length_a   1.000
_cell.length_b   1.000
_cell.length_c   1.000
_cell.angle_alpha   90.00
_cell.angle_beta   90.00
_cell.angle_gamma   90.00
#
_symmetry.space_group_name_H-M   'P 1'
#
loop_
_entity.id
_entity.type
_entity.pdbx_description
1 polymer ?
#
loop_
_entity_poly.entity_id
_entity_poly.type
_entity_poly.pdbx_seq_one_letter_code
_entity_poly.pdbx_strand_id
1 'polypeptide(L)'
;MSPEQARKDEQEALGRVEDAVNTYSRPTGLKITDMRVAVVRSNFDYPIIRIDTNQGISGIGEVRDAGHRENALQFKSFLLGQNPCHVDYIFNTIKRFGGPAREGGGVSGIELALWDLVGKVYGVPCYQFLGGKYRDLVRIYADTTHPDAITPEAMAQRVLERKKLGFT
;
A
#
# COMPACT_ATOMS: atom_id res chain seq x y z
N MET A 1 -19.09 -38.01 1.42
CA MET A 1 -19.29 -36.71 0.76
C MET A 1 -18.34 -36.67 -0.44
N SER A 2 -18.83 -36.39 -1.63
CA SER A 2 -17.93 -36.28 -2.79
C SER A 2 -17.10 -35.03 -2.72
N PRO A 3 -15.89 -34.97 -3.33
CA PRO A 3 -15.08 -33.76 -3.39
C PRO A 3 -15.81 -32.57 -4.04
N GLU A 4 -16.73 -32.82 -4.94
CA GLU A 4 -17.53 -31.82 -5.62
C GLU A 4 -18.60 -31.24 -4.68
N GLN A 5 -19.23 -32.07 -3.85
CA GLN A 5 -20.18 -31.60 -2.85
C GLN A 5 -19.50 -30.78 -1.78
N ALA A 6 -18.30 -31.17 -1.33
CA ALA A 6 -17.54 -30.40 -0.35
C ALA A 6 -17.18 -29.00 -0.86
N ARG A 7 -16.77 -28.86 -2.13
CA ARG A 7 -16.49 -27.55 -2.75
C ARG A 7 -17.73 -26.68 -2.87
N LYS A 8 -18.87 -27.28 -3.17
CA LYS A 8 -20.13 -26.55 -3.27
C LYS A 8 -20.56 -26.00 -1.91
N ASP A 9 -20.47 -26.84 -0.86
CA ASP A 9 -20.82 -26.46 0.49
C ASP A 9 -19.88 -25.37 1.02
N GLU A 10 -18.59 -25.43 0.68
CA GLU A 10 -17.61 -24.40 1.01
C GLU A 10 -17.92 -23.06 0.31
N GLN A 11 -18.26 -23.09 -0.98
CA GLN A 11 -18.66 -21.88 -1.73
C GLN A 11 -19.94 -21.26 -1.17
N GLU A 12 -20.93 -22.06 -0.79
CA GLU A 12 -22.16 -21.55 -0.17
C GLU A 12 -21.90 -20.95 1.22
N ALA A 13 -20.98 -21.54 2.00
CA ALA A 13 -20.57 -21.01 3.29
C ALA A 13 -19.84 -19.66 3.15
N LEU A 14 -18.91 -19.56 2.20
CA LEU A 14 -18.19 -18.33 1.89
C LEU A 14 -19.16 -17.21 1.41
N GLY A 15 -20.11 -17.54 0.54
CA GLY A 15 -21.13 -16.56 0.09
C GLY A 15 -21.96 -15.99 1.25
N ARG A 16 -22.32 -16.81 2.23
CA ARG A 16 -23.04 -16.35 3.43
C ARG A 16 -22.20 -15.42 4.30
N VAL A 17 -20.88 -15.67 4.41
CA VAL A 17 -19.96 -14.79 5.13
C VAL A 17 -19.82 -13.45 4.40
N GLU A 18 -19.69 -13.45 3.07
CA GLU A 18 -19.61 -12.23 2.27
C GLU A 18 -20.85 -11.35 2.41
N ASP A 19 -22.04 -11.95 2.33
CA ASP A 19 -23.30 -11.22 2.48
C ASP A 19 -23.47 -10.59 3.88
N ALA A 20 -22.84 -11.18 4.89
CA ALA A 20 -22.87 -10.68 6.27
C ALA A 20 -21.83 -9.57 6.55
N VAL A 21 -20.75 -9.51 5.79
CA VAL A 21 -19.60 -8.63 6.09
C VAL A 21 -19.60 -7.33 5.30
N ASN A 22 -20.05 -7.32 4.04
CA ASN A 22 -19.92 -6.13 3.21
C ASN A 22 -20.94 -6.06 2.07
N THR A 23 -21.56 -4.88 1.90
CA THR A 23 -22.52 -4.57 0.84
C THR A 23 -21.87 -4.01 -0.44
N TYR A 24 -20.60 -3.66 -0.43
CA TYR A 24 -19.94 -2.94 -1.54
C TYR A 24 -19.00 -3.80 -2.38
N SER A 25 -18.54 -4.93 -1.85
CA SER A 25 -17.61 -5.82 -2.54
C SER A 25 -17.90 -7.27 -2.22
N ARG A 26 -17.37 -8.17 -3.05
CA ARG A 26 -17.37 -9.61 -2.81
C ARG A 26 -15.91 -10.07 -2.68
N PRO A 27 -15.36 -10.07 -1.46
CA PRO A 27 -13.94 -10.32 -1.22
C PRO A 27 -13.42 -11.62 -1.81
N THR A 28 -14.19 -12.71 -1.76
CA THR A 28 -13.78 -14.01 -2.30
C THR A 28 -13.71 -14.04 -3.83
N GLY A 29 -14.53 -13.24 -4.51
CA GLY A 29 -14.56 -13.12 -5.97
C GLY A 29 -13.66 -12.01 -6.52
N LEU A 30 -12.91 -11.31 -5.65
CA LEU A 30 -12.07 -10.20 -6.05
C LEU A 30 -10.79 -10.69 -6.74
N LYS A 31 -10.43 -10.05 -7.85
CA LYS A 31 -9.21 -10.37 -8.61
C LYS A 31 -8.52 -9.10 -9.07
N ILE A 32 -7.21 -9.06 -8.95
CA ILE A 32 -6.37 -8.02 -9.53
C ILE A 32 -6.42 -8.15 -11.05
N THR A 33 -6.80 -7.07 -11.73
CA THR A 33 -6.89 -7.01 -13.20
C THR A 33 -5.75 -6.24 -13.83
N ASP A 34 -5.20 -5.25 -13.11
CA ASP A 34 -4.07 -4.47 -13.60
C ASP A 34 -3.25 -3.89 -12.43
N MET A 35 -1.99 -3.56 -12.72
CA MET A 35 -1.13 -2.74 -11.89
C MET A 35 -0.42 -1.73 -12.77
N ARG A 36 -0.50 -0.46 -12.41
CA ARG A 36 0.11 0.67 -13.13
C ARG A 36 0.96 1.48 -12.17
N VAL A 37 1.98 2.14 -12.72
CA VAL A 37 2.84 3.03 -11.96
C VAL A 37 2.99 4.35 -12.71
N ALA A 38 2.67 5.45 -12.02
CA ALA A 38 2.92 6.81 -12.48
C ALA A 38 4.04 7.44 -11.65
N VAL A 39 4.92 8.22 -12.27
CA VAL A 39 5.98 8.92 -11.54
C VAL A 39 5.55 10.37 -11.32
N VAL A 40 5.41 10.78 -10.09
CA VAL A 40 5.19 12.17 -9.68
C VAL A 40 6.55 12.78 -9.35
N ARG A 41 6.87 13.88 -10.01
CA ARG A 41 8.15 14.60 -9.80
C ARG A 41 7.96 15.80 -8.90
N SER A 42 8.81 15.89 -7.89
CA SER A 42 8.93 17.04 -7.00
C SER A 42 10.42 17.23 -6.64
N ASN A 43 10.78 17.30 -5.36
CA ASN A 43 12.18 17.25 -4.90
C ASN A 43 12.85 15.88 -5.22
N PHE A 44 12.06 14.82 -5.30
CA PHE A 44 12.45 13.49 -5.79
C PHE A 44 11.41 12.95 -6.77
N ASP A 45 11.74 11.85 -7.42
CA ASP A 45 10.77 11.05 -8.16
C ASP A 45 10.02 10.14 -7.18
N TYR A 46 8.68 10.19 -7.22
CA TYR A 46 7.78 9.39 -6.38
C TYR A 46 6.96 8.46 -7.29
N PRO A 47 7.34 7.20 -7.46
CA PRO A 47 6.55 6.26 -8.26
C PRO A 47 5.33 5.78 -7.47
N ILE A 48 4.15 6.19 -7.91
CA ILE A 48 2.87 5.85 -7.31
C ILE A 48 2.29 4.63 -8.01
N ILE A 49 2.01 3.59 -7.24
CA ILE A 49 1.40 2.34 -7.68
C ILE A 49 -0.11 2.47 -7.58
N ARG A 50 -0.81 1.97 -8.60
CA ARG A 50 -2.24 1.70 -8.56
C ARG A 50 -2.50 0.25 -8.95
N ILE A 51 -3.24 -0.47 -8.10
CA ILE A 51 -3.72 -1.83 -8.35
C ILE A 51 -5.23 -1.75 -8.61
N ASP A 52 -5.65 -2.23 -9.76
CA ASP A 52 -7.06 -2.27 -10.18
C ASP A 52 -7.64 -3.67 -10.03
N THR A 53 -8.96 -3.77 -9.79
CA THR A 53 -9.67 -5.04 -9.61
C THR A 53 -10.86 -5.18 -10.55
N ASN A 54 -11.35 -6.42 -10.69
CA ASN A 54 -12.53 -6.76 -11.47
C ASN A 54 -13.85 -6.19 -10.91
N GLN A 55 -13.85 -5.63 -9.70
CA GLN A 55 -15.02 -5.00 -9.07
C GLN A 55 -14.93 -3.47 -9.05
N GLY A 56 -13.96 -2.86 -9.76
CA GLY A 56 -13.81 -1.41 -9.84
C GLY A 56 -13.15 -0.75 -8.62
N ILE A 57 -12.85 -1.52 -7.59
CA ILE A 57 -12.11 -1.04 -6.42
C ILE A 57 -10.62 -1.00 -6.77
N SER A 58 -9.92 0.04 -6.36
CA SER A 58 -8.48 0.16 -6.58
C SER A 58 -7.74 0.58 -5.32
N GLY A 59 -6.49 0.11 -5.19
CA GLY A 59 -5.58 0.48 -4.12
C GLY A 59 -4.40 1.30 -4.61
N ILE A 60 -3.90 2.17 -3.76
CA ILE A 60 -2.78 3.08 -4.04
C ILE A 60 -1.65 2.79 -3.05
N GLY A 61 -0.43 2.72 -3.58
CA GLY A 61 0.80 2.62 -2.81
C GLY A 61 1.90 3.43 -3.45
N GLU A 62 3.07 3.47 -2.83
CA GLU A 62 4.22 4.21 -3.33
C GLU A 62 5.48 3.36 -3.24
N VAL A 63 6.23 3.30 -4.33
CA VAL A 63 7.65 2.90 -4.27
C VAL A 63 8.37 4.05 -3.58
N ARG A 64 9.25 3.77 -2.65
CA ARG A 64 9.98 4.82 -1.90
C ARG A 64 10.46 5.98 -2.81
N ASP A 65 10.64 7.16 -2.20
CA ASP A 65 11.26 8.33 -2.82
C ASP A 65 12.58 7.98 -3.52
N ALA A 66 12.84 8.61 -4.65
CA ALA A 66 13.95 8.31 -5.56
C ALA A 66 14.02 6.83 -6.03
N GLY A 67 12.94 6.06 -5.84
CA GLY A 67 12.81 4.71 -6.37
C GLY A 67 12.46 4.70 -7.86
N HIS A 68 12.64 3.56 -8.51
CA HIS A 68 12.29 3.37 -9.90
C HIS A 68 10.98 2.61 -10.03
N ARG A 69 10.12 3.01 -10.98
CA ARG A 69 8.84 2.34 -11.27
C ARG A 69 9.00 0.85 -11.61
N GLU A 70 10.13 0.49 -12.19
CA GLU A 70 10.48 -0.87 -12.56
C GLU A 70 10.58 -1.79 -11.33
N ASN A 71 10.93 -1.23 -10.17
CA ASN A 71 10.98 -1.98 -8.91
C ASN A 71 9.63 -2.59 -8.53
N ALA A 72 8.52 -1.95 -8.92
CA ALA A 72 7.18 -2.50 -8.74
C ALA A 72 6.71 -3.28 -9.98
N LEU A 73 6.91 -2.73 -11.18
CA LEU A 73 6.37 -3.31 -12.42
C LEU A 73 6.89 -4.72 -12.71
N GLN A 74 8.11 -5.06 -12.29
CA GLN A 74 8.65 -6.42 -12.43
C GLN A 74 7.79 -7.50 -11.74
N PHE A 75 6.98 -7.13 -10.74
CA PHE A 75 6.12 -8.05 -10.00
C PHE A 75 4.69 -8.16 -10.56
N LYS A 76 4.35 -7.36 -11.57
CA LYS A 76 2.99 -7.30 -12.12
C LYS A 76 2.42 -8.69 -12.46
N SER A 77 3.20 -9.53 -13.11
CA SER A 77 2.76 -10.87 -13.53
C SER A 77 2.42 -11.79 -12.35
N PHE A 78 3.02 -11.58 -11.17
CA PHE A 78 2.71 -12.36 -9.97
C PHE A 78 1.40 -11.93 -9.30
N LEU A 79 0.95 -10.70 -9.58
CA LEU A 79 -0.25 -10.13 -8.97
C LEU A 79 -1.51 -10.40 -9.79
N LEU A 80 -1.40 -10.41 -11.12
CA LEU A 80 -2.56 -10.54 -12.00
C LEU A 80 -3.33 -11.83 -11.72
N GLY A 81 -4.65 -11.70 -11.55
CA GLY A 81 -5.57 -12.79 -11.23
C GLY A 81 -5.58 -13.21 -9.76
N GLN A 82 -4.64 -12.73 -8.93
CA GLN A 82 -4.65 -12.99 -7.49
C GLN A 82 -5.77 -12.23 -6.79
N ASN A 83 -6.23 -12.78 -5.68
CA ASN A 83 -7.12 -12.05 -4.79
C ASN A 83 -6.31 -11.07 -3.93
N PRO A 84 -6.55 -9.74 -4.04
CA PRO A 84 -5.78 -8.74 -3.30
C PRO A 84 -5.94 -8.82 -1.77
N CYS A 85 -6.99 -9.49 -1.27
CA CYS A 85 -7.19 -9.69 0.17
C CYS A 85 -6.20 -10.69 0.76
N HIS A 86 -5.52 -11.47 -0.06
CA HIS A 86 -4.45 -12.37 0.37
C HIS A 86 -3.10 -11.64 0.47
N VAL A 87 -3.06 -10.55 1.25
CA VAL A 87 -1.90 -9.63 1.34
C VAL A 87 -0.62 -10.37 1.69
N ASP A 88 -0.64 -11.16 2.77
CA ASP A 88 0.54 -11.90 3.23
C ASP A 88 1.04 -12.92 2.19
N TYR A 89 0.12 -13.59 1.51
CA TYR A 89 0.47 -14.55 0.46
C TYR A 89 1.19 -13.85 -0.69
N ILE A 90 0.63 -12.74 -1.19
CA ILE A 90 1.23 -11.97 -2.29
C ILE A 90 2.58 -11.40 -1.84
N PHE A 91 2.62 -10.76 -0.67
CA PHE A 91 3.85 -10.19 -0.10
C PHE A 91 4.96 -11.23 0.01
N ASN A 92 4.69 -12.39 0.61
CA ASN A 92 5.69 -13.44 0.77
C ASN A 92 6.12 -14.07 -0.57
N THR A 93 5.25 -14.06 -1.58
CA THR A 93 5.58 -14.53 -2.93
C THR A 93 6.58 -13.60 -3.59
N ILE A 94 6.32 -12.29 -3.62
CA ILE A 94 7.16 -11.32 -4.32
C ILE A 94 8.42 -10.94 -3.54
N LYS A 95 8.38 -10.97 -2.20
CA LYS A 95 9.51 -10.64 -1.31
C LYS A 95 10.76 -11.47 -1.63
N ARG A 96 10.61 -12.71 -2.05
CA ARG A 96 11.72 -13.60 -2.39
C ARG A 96 12.61 -13.06 -3.53
N PHE A 97 12.03 -12.21 -4.39
CA PHE A 97 12.69 -11.66 -5.57
C PHE A 97 13.01 -10.16 -5.42
N GLY A 98 12.53 -9.53 -4.35
CA GLY A 98 12.61 -8.08 -4.14
C GLY A 98 13.89 -7.57 -3.52
N GLY A 99 14.83 -8.45 -3.13
CA GLY A 99 16.04 -8.05 -2.41
C GLY A 99 15.76 -7.47 -1.01
N PRO A 100 16.75 -6.79 -0.39
CA PRO A 100 16.58 -6.13 0.90
C PRO A 100 15.44 -5.12 0.87
N ALA A 101 14.67 -5.03 1.95
CA ALA A 101 13.46 -4.21 2.03
C ALA A 101 13.67 -2.74 1.64
N ARG A 102 14.86 -2.21 1.86
CA ARG A 102 15.22 -0.82 1.53
C ARG A 102 15.49 -0.62 0.03
N GLU A 103 15.99 -1.64 -0.66
CA GLU A 103 16.16 -1.66 -2.11
C GLU A 103 14.91 -2.19 -2.81
N GLY A 104 14.15 -3.02 -2.10
CA GLY A 104 12.89 -3.62 -2.55
C GLY A 104 11.66 -2.73 -2.41
N GLY A 105 11.79 -1.41 -2.50
CA GLY A 105 10.68 -0.45 -2.35
C GLY A 105 9.44 -0.79 -3.17
N GLY A 106 9.61 -1.53 -4.28
CA GLY A 106 8.51 -2.05 -5.08
C GLY A 106 7.64 -3.07 -4.32
N VAL A 107 8.25 -3.94 -3.52
CA VAL A 107 7.53 -4.94 -2.70
C VAL A 107 6.70 -4.26 -1.63
N SER A 108 7.30 -3.36 -0.85
CA SER A 108 6.58 -2.61 0.19
C SER A 108 5.51 -1.68 -0.40
N GLY A 109 5.80 -1.05 -1.53
CA GLY A 109 4.83 -0.20 -2.23
C GLY A 109 3.61 -0.98 -2.73
N ILE A 110 3.81 -2.20 -3.21
CA ILE A 110 2.72 -3.11 -3.58
C ILE A 110 1.92 -3.51 -2.34
N GLU A 111 2.59 -3.85 -1.24
CA GLU A 111 1.92 -4.19 0.03
C GLU A 111 1.05 -3.03 0.53
N LEU A 112 1.55 -1.79 0.50
CA LEU A 112 0.77 -0.60 0.84
C LEU A 112 -0.48 -0.46 -0.04
N ALA A 113 -0.34 -0.68 -1.36
CA ALA A 113 -1.48 -0.65 -2.28
C ALA A 113 -2.50 -1.75 -1.99
N LEU A 114 -2.06 -2.94 -1.59
CA LEU A 114 -2.94 -4.03 -1.20
C LEU A 114 -3.69 -3.70 0.11
N TRP A 115 -3.03 -3.15 1.12
CA TRP A 115 -3.68 -2.75 2.38
C TRP A 115 -4.70 -1.63 2.17
N ASP A 116 -4.39 -0.62 1.32
CA ASP A 116 -5.36 0.41 0.94
C ASP A 116 -6.59 -0.20 0.24
N LEU A 117 -6.36 -1.14 -0.66
CA LEU A 117 -7.43 -1.85 -1.36
C LEU A 117 -8.28 -2.68 -0.40
N VAL A 118 -7.66 -3.45 0.50
CA VAL A 118 -8.36 -4.28 1.51
C VAL A 118 -9.21 -3.40 2.42
N GLY A 119 -8.68 -2.26 2.89
CA GLY A 119 -9.45 -1.30 3.67
C GLY A 119 -10.72 -0.83 2.95
N LYS A 120 -10.61 -0.53 1.66
CA LYS A 120 -11.75 -0.14 0.81
C LYS A 120 -12.73 -1.28 0.57
N VAL A 121 -12.23 -2.50 0.37
CA VAL A 121 -13.05 -3.71 0.16
C VAL A 121 -13.93 -4.00 1.37
N TYR A 122 -13.37 -3.92 2.56
CA TYR A 122 -14.11 -4.18 3.81
C TYR A 122 -14.77 -2.93 4.40
N GLY A 123 -14.58 -1.76 3.80
CA GLY A 123 -15.18 -0.50 4.26
C GLY A 123 -14.65 -0.01 5.62
N VAL A 124 -13.41 -0.37 5.95
CA VAL A 124 -12.76 0.01 7.22
C VAL A 124 -11.37 0.61 6.98
N PRO A 125 -10.90 1.52 7.86
CA PRO A 125 -9.54 2.04 7.78
C PRO A 125 -8.49 0.95 7.95
N CYS A 126 -7.37 1.03 7.23
CA CYS A 126 -6.28 0.04 7.28
C CYS A 126 -5.79 -0.26 8.70
N TYR A 127 -5.75 0.72 9.59
CA TYR A 127 -5.27 0.51 10.95
C TYR A 127 -6.11 -0.51 11.75
N GLN A 128 -7.35 -0.77 11.36
CA GLN A 128 -8.19 -1.80 11.99
C GLN A 128 -7.60 -3.21 11.80
N PHE A 129 -6.98 -3.47 10.66
CA PHE A 129 -6.30 -4.74 10.39
C PHE A 129 -4.94 -4.85 11.10
N LEU A 130 -4.36 -3.72 11.52
CA LEU A 130 -3.04 -3.63 12.14
C LEU A 130 -3.11 -3.55 13.68
N GLY A 131 -4.23 -3.92 14.29
CA GLY A 131 -4.39 -3.94 15.74
C GLY A 131 -5.19 -2.77 16.31
N GLY A 132 -5.80 -1.94 15.46
CA GLY A 132 -6.65 -0.82 15.87
C GLY A 132 -5.92 0.51 16.01
N LYS A 133 -6.66 1.53 16.37
CA LYS A 133 -6.16 2.90 16.47
C LYS A 133 -5.34 3.09 17.76
N TYR A 134 -4.06 3.40 17.61
CA TYR A 134 -3.17 3.61 18.75
C TYR A 134 -3.22 5.05 19.28
N ARG A 135 -3.38 6.08 18.40
CA ARG A 135 -3.43 7.50 18.78
C ARG A 135 -4.23 8.32 17.76
N ASP A 136 -4.75 9.45 18.19
CA ASP A 136 -5.50 10.37 17.33
C ASP A 136 -4.58 11.37 16.59
N LEU A 137 -3.46 11.72 17.20
CA LEU A 137 -2.51 12.68 16.67
C LEU A 137 -1.12 12.07 16.62
N VAL A 138 -0.41 12.30 15.54
CA VAL A 138 0.98 11.91 15.35
C VAL A 138 1.84 13.16 15.37
N ARG A 139 2.81 13.22 16.28
CA ARG A 139 3.80 14.29 16.27
C ARG A 139 4.69 14.13 15.03
N ILE A 140 4.77 15.18 14.25
CA ILE A 140 5.63 15.25 13.07
C ILE A 140 6.81 16.16 13.32
N TYR A 141 7.90 15.96 12.60
CA TYR A 141 9.05 16.87 12.55
C TYR A 141 9.21 17.41 11.13
N ALA A 142 9.82 18.58 11.00
CA ALA A 142 10.22 19.10 9.70
C ALA A 142 11.64 18.64 9.38
N ASP A 143 11.81 17.94 8.28
CA ASP A 143 13.15 17.71 7.74
C ASP A 143 13.78 19.05 7.34
N THR A 144 14.95 19.31 7.86
CA THR A 144 15.68 20.57 7.62
C THR A 144 16.82 20.28 6.66
N THR A 145 16.54 20.36 5.36
CA THR A 145 17.56 20.21 4.32
C THR A 145 18.66 21.24 4.48
N HIS A 146 19.89 20.86 4.09
CA HIS A 146 21.03 21.76 4.13
C HIS A 146 20.74 23.02 3.30
N PRO A 147 21.07 24.24 3.83
CA PRO A 147 21.06 25.45 3.03
C PRO A 147 22.17 25.39 1.98
N ASP A 148 22.07 26.22 0.94
CA ASP A 148 23.08 26.30 -0.13
C ASP A 148 24.49 26.63 0.45
N ALA A 149 24.53 27.47 1.48
CA ALA A 149 25.76 27.72 2.27
C ALA A 149 25.70 26.93 3.58
N ILE A 150 26.60 25.97 3.77
CA ILE A 150 26.70 25.17 5.00
C ILE A 150 27.48 25.98 6.08
N THR A 151 26.79 26.97 6.66
CA THR A 151 27.29 27.76 7.78
C THR A 151 26.39 27.64 8.99
N PRO A 152 26.89 27.83 10.22
CA PRO A 152 26.04 27.81 11.41
C PRO A 152 24.89 28.82 11.35
N GLU A 153 25.12 30.02 10.81
CA GLU A 153 24.16 31.08 10.69
C GLU A 153 23.02 30.70 9.70
N ALA A 154 23.39 30.15 8.54
CA ALA A 154 22.41 29.70 7.55
C ALA A 154 21.56 28.54 8.09
N MET A 155 22.13 27.63 8.85
CA MET A 155 21.39 26.55 9.52
C MET A 155 20.47 27.11 10.61
N ALA A 156 20.96 28.04 11.44
CA ALA A 156 20.12 28.70 12.46
C ALA A 156 18.92 29.41 11.82
N GLN A 157 19.11 30.10 10.71
CA GLN A 157 18.04 30.75 9.97
C GLN A 157 16.99 29.75 9.47
N ARG A 158 17.42 28.60 8.94
CA ARG A 158 16.53 27.51 8.52
C ARG A 158 15.68 26.98 9.69
N VAL A 159 16.28 26.77 10.84
CA VAL A 159 15.59 26.31 12.05
C VAL A 159 14.54 27.35 12.49
N LEU A 160 14.91 28.63 12.48
CA LEU A 160 13.97 29.73 12.81
C LEU A 160 12.77 29.77 11.84
N GLU A 161 12.99 29.53 10.55
CA GLU A 161 11.92 29.43 9.57
C GLU A 161 10.94 28.27 9.89
N ARG A 162 11.47 27.09 10.27
CA ARG A 162 10.64 25.96 10.69
C ARG A 162 9.86 26.27 11.97
N LYS A 163 10.49 26.95 12.91
CA LYS A 163 9.82 27.42 14.14
C LYS A 163 8.67 28.38 13.84
N LYS A 164 8.83 29.30 12.88
CA LYS A 164 7.75 30.22 12.43
C LYS A 164 6.56 29.46 11.82
N LEU A 165 6.79 28.27 11.26
CA LEU A 165 5.73 27.40 10.73
C LEU A 165 5.03 26.57 11.83
N GLY A 166 5.41 26.70 13.10
CA GLY A 166 4.81 26.02 14.24
C GLY A 166 5.53 24.76 14.68
N PHE A 167 6.67 24.39 14.08
CA PHE A 167 7.49 23.27 14.56
C PHE A 167 8.26 23.68 15.82
N THR A 168 8.38 22.73 16.78
CA THR A 168 9.03 22.96 18.09
C THR A 168 10.23 22.05 18.26
#